data_f66e90fe24787ea128ac8b9aeaf0f401
#
_entry.id   f66e90fe24787ea128ac8b9aeaf0f401
#
_cell.length_a   1.000
_cell.length_b   1.000
_cell.length_c   1.000
_cell.angle_alpha   90.00
_cell.angle_beta   90.00
_cell.angle_gamma   90.00
#
_symmetry.space_group_name_H-M   'P 1'
#
loop_
_entity.id
_entity.type
_entity.pdbx_description
1 polymer ?
#
loop_
_entity_poly.entity_id
_entity_poly.type
_entity_poly.pdbx_seq_one_letter_code
_entity_poly.pdbx_strand_id
1 'polypeptide(L)'
;MGLNWQYTGNDFTEDMIGEFYGFVYEITNLTTNRKYIGKKFFYSAKTKQVNGKKKKYKAASDWQSYYGSNEILKKDVTMLGKENFKREILHLCKSKGECGYLEAKEQFVRGVLESDDYYNTWIMCRIRNTHIKDYNARISGKLEG
;
A
#
# COMPACT_ATOMS: atom_id res chain seq x y z
N MET A 1 -10.89 12.85 14.06
CA MET A 1 -10.38 11.58 13.90
C MET A 1 -10.33 11.17 12.50
N GLY A 2 -9.37 10.75 12.16
CA GLY A 2 -8.79 10.59 11.04
C GLY A 2 -9.29 9.89 9.87
N LEU A 3 -9.62 10.66 8.89
CA LEU A 3 -9.69 10.14 7.55
C LEU A 3 -8.30 9.95 6.92
N ASN A 4 -7.24 10.24 7.66
CA ASN A 4 -5.87 10.10 7.21
C ASN A 4 -5.38 8.65 7.35
N TRP A 5 -4.39 8.29 6.53
CA TRP A 5 -3.67 7.05 6.73
C TRP A 5 -3.02 7.03 8.11
N GLN A 6 -3.08 5.89 8.78
CA GLN A 6 -2.46 5.67 10.08
C GLN A 6 -1.18 4.84 9.92
N TYR A 7 -0.15 5.18 10.66
CA TYR A 7 1.08 4.41 10.72
C TYR A 7 1.53 4.35 12.18
N THR A 8 1.68 3.14 12.69
CA THR A 8 2.04 2.90 14.10
C THR A 8 1.13 3.66 15.09
N GLY A 9 -0.17 3.77 14.75
CA GLY A 9 -1.15 4.40 15.61
C GLY A 9 -1.28 5.91 15.49
N ASN A 10 -0.51 6.54 14.60
CA ASN A 10 -0.53 7.99 14.39
C ASN A 10 -0.83 8.35 12.95
N ASP A 11 -1.32 9.57 12.73
CA ASP A 11 -1.55 10.07 11.37
C ASP A 11 -0.23 10.07 10.58
N PHE A 12 -0.31 9.58 9.34
CA PHE A 12 0.81 9.60 8.41
C PHE A 12 0.63 10.79 7.47
N THR A 13 1.60 11.69 7.47
CA THR A 13 1.54 12.92 6.69
C THR A 13 2.59 12.92 5.58
N GLU A 14 2.42 13.82 4.60
CA GLU A 14 3.27 13.91 3.43
C GLU A 14 4.76 14.11 3.79
N ASP A 15 5.04 14.87 4.83
CA ASP A 15 6.41 15.11 5.28
C ASP A 15 7.10 13.86 5.84
N MET A 16 6.36 12.82 6.13
CA MET A 16 6.90 11.54 6.63
C MET A 16 7.34 10.59 5.51
N ILE A 17 7.04 10.92 4.25
CA ILE A 17 7.38 10.05 3.11
C ILE A 17 8.89 9.81 3.02
N GLY A 18 9.70 10.87 3.17
CA GLY A 18 11.15 10.75 3.11
C GLY A 18 11.62 10.00 1.87
N GLU A 19 12.42 8.97 2.06
CA GLU A 19 12.99 8.15 0.99
C GLU A 19 12.07 7.02 0.54
N PHE A 20 10.91 6.83 1.17
CA PHE A 20 10.03 5.73 0.84
C PHE A 20 9.33 5.97 -0.49
N TYR A 21 9.16 4.89 -1.24
CA TYR A 21 8.52 4.93 -2.56
C TYR A 21 7.03 4.60 -2.50
N GLY A 22 6.65 3.77 -1.55
CA GLY A 22 5.28 3.31 -1.39
C GLY A 22 5.05 2.59 -0.09
N PHE A 23 3.89 1.99 0.03
CA PHE A 23 3.50 1.31 1.27
C PHE A 23 2.56 0.14 0.99
N VAL A 24 2.57 -0.80 1.92
CA VAL A 24 1.60 -1.89 2.01
C VAL A 24 0.61 -1.52 3.10
N TYR A 25 -0.67 -1.73 2.85
CA TYR A 25 -1.72 -1.22 3.73
C TYR A 25 -2.81 -2.25 4.01
N GLU A 26 -3.55 -1.98 5.08
CA GLU A 26 -4.78 -2.65 5.42
C GLU A 26 -5.90 -1.61 5.53
N ILE A 27 -6.99 -1.84 4.81
CA ILE A 27 -8.21 -1.03 4.94
C ILE A 27 -9.25 -1.92 5.62
N THR A 28 -9.85 -1.42 6.69
CA THR A 28 -10.84 -2.14 7.48
C THR A 28 -12.18 -1.41 7.39
N ASN A 29 -13.21 -2.15 6.98
CA ASN A 29 -14.59 -1.71 7.09
C ASN A 29 -15.00 -1.88 8.55
N LEU A 30 -15.16 -0.77 9.28
CA LEU A 30 -15.44 -0.81 10.71
C LEU A 30 -16.85 -1.33 11.01
N THR A 31 -17.76 -1.30 10.05
CA THR A 31 -19.12 -1.82 10.19
C THR A 31 -19.16 -3.33 10.15
N THR A 32 -18.42 -3.94 9.23
CA THR A 32 -18.43 -5.40 9.00
C THR A 32 -17.19 -6.12 9.49
N ASN A 33 -16.14 -5.36 9.82
CA ASN A 33 -14.79 -5.85 10.13
C ASN A 33 -14.11 -6.57 8.95
N ARG A 34 -14.61 -6.36 7.73
CA ARG A 34 -14.02 -6.92 6.51
C ARG A 34 -12.84 -6.05 6.07
N LYS A 35 -11.77 -6.70 5.58
CA LYS A 35 -10.49 -6.03 5.33
C LYS A 35 -10.00 -6.22 3.92
N TYR A 36 -9.08 -5.35 3.52
CA TYR A 36 -8.40 -5.44 2.23
C TYR A 36 -6.92 -5.13 2.43
N ILE A 37 -6.05 -5.99 1.90
CA ILE A 37 -4.60 -5.80 1.93
C ILE A 37 -4.15 -5.44 0.52
N GLY A 38 -3.45 -4.33 0.39
CA GLY A 38 -2.95 -3.87 -0.91
C GLY A 38 -1.67 -3.07 -0.77
N LYS A 39 -1.24 -2.50 -1.89
CA LYS A 39 -0.09 -1.59 -1.92
C LYS A 39 -0.45 -0.33 -2.69
N LYS A 40 0.27 0.74 -2.39
CA LYS A 40 0.12 2.02 -3.09
C LYS A 40 1.48 2.70 -3.14
N PHE A 41 1.78 3.31 -4.27
CA PHE A 41 3.00 4.11 -4.40
C PHE A 41 2.67 5.57 -4.14
N PHE A 42 3.62 6.28 -3.52
CA PHE A 42 3.50 7.72 -3.30
C PHE A 42 3.63 8.51 -4.60
N TYR A 43 4.28 7.91 -5.61
CA TYR A 43 4.55 8.56 -6.88
C TYR A 43 4.03 7.71 -8.03
N SER A 44 3.69 8.37 -9.13
CA SER A 44 3.39 7.71 -10.38
C SER A 44 4.32 8.24 -11.46
N ALA A 45 4.69 7.34 -12.40
CA ALA A 45 5.46 7.73 -13.56
C ALA A 45 4.52 8.40 -14.57
N LYS A 46 4.87 9.61 -14.99
CA LYS A 46 4.15 10.34 -16.05
C LYS A 46 5.11 10.70 -17.15
N THR A 47 4.58 10.96 -18.32
CA THR A 47 5.33 11.33 -19.50
C THR A 47 4.92 12.71 -19.95
N LYS A 48 5.88 13.56 -20.28
CA LYS A 48 5.62 14.87 -20.89
C LYS A 48 6.51 15.05 -22.11
N GLN A 49 6.08 15.86 -23.05
CA GLN A 49 6.90 16.22 -24.20
C GLN A 49 7.76 17.43 -23.86
N VAL A 50 9.06 17.29 -24.08
CA VAL A 50 10.03 18.37 -23.93
C VAL A 50 10.89 18.38 -25.20
N ASN A 51 10.84 19.46 -25.95
CA ASN A 51 11.59 19.62 -27.21
C ASN A 51 11.32 18.46 -28.20
N GLY A 52 10.05 18.05 -28.33
CA GLY A 52 9.65 16.98 -29.23
C GLY A 52 9.97 15.57 -28.76
N LYS A 53 10.57 15.40 -27.59
CA LYS A 53 10.88 14.10 -27.01
C LYS A 53 10.03 13.81 -25.78
N LYS A 54 9.64 12.54 -25.63
CA LYS A 54 8.92 12.10 -24.44
C LYS A 54 9.91 11.87 -23.28
N LYS A 55 9.66 12.54 -22.16
CA LYS A 55 10.44 12.34 -20.93
C LYS A 55 9.54 11.83 -19.81
N LYS A 56 10.01 10.81 -19.11
CA LYS A 56 9.34 10.29 -17.91
C LYS A 56 9.72 11.14 -16.70
N TYR A 57 8.76 11.40 -15.84
CA TYR A 57 9.00 12.09 -14.58
C TYR A 57 8.11 11.53 -13.47
N LYS A 58 8.51 11.73 -12.22
CA LYS A 58 7.72 11.32 -11.06
C LYS A 58 6.72 12.40 -10.73
N ALA A 59 5.47 12.02 -10.53
CA ALA A 59 4.44 12.92 -10.04
C ALA A 59 3.82 12.32 -8.78
N ALA A 60 3.37 13.15 -7.87
CA ALA A 60 2.64 12.69 -6.69
C ALA A 60 1.41 11.89 -7.13
N SER A 61 1.17 10.75 -6.50
CA SER A 61 -0.02 9.96 -6.75
C SER A 61 -1.18 10.47 -5.90
N ASP A 62 -2.35 9.85 -6.04
CA ASP A 62 -3.54 10.15 -5.26
C ASP A 62 -3.59 9.38 -3.93
N TRP A 63 -2.44 9.03 -3.37
CA TRP A 63 -2.34 8.15 -2.21
C TRP A 63 -3.14 8.65 -1.00
N GLN A 64 -3.22 9.98 -0.80
CA GLN A 64 -3.92 10.55 0.36
C GLN A 64 -5.42 10.27 0.35
N SER A 65 -6.03 10.23 -0.84
CA SER A 65 -7.46 9.99 -1.01
C SER A 65 -7.79 8.55 -1.42
N TYR A 66 -6.80 7.69 -1.49
CA TYR A 66 -6.92 6.34 -2.04
C TYR A 66 -7.56 5.36 -1.03
N TYR A 67 -8.55 4.60 -1.48
CA TYR A 67 -9.27 3.61 -0.68
C TYR A 67 -9.23 2.22 -1.32
N GLY A 68 -8.14 1.87 -1.98
CA GLY A 68 -7.95 0.55 -2.57
C GLY A 68 -8.44 0.45 -4.01
N SER A 69 -8.12 -0.68 -4.64
CA SER A 69 -8.48 -0.93 -6.03
C SER A 69 -9.62 -1.94 -6.21
N ASN A 70 -10.07 -2.57 -5.14
CA ASN A 70 -11.15 -3.57 -5.19
C ASN A 70 -12.50 -2.89 -5.39
N GLU A 71 -13.27 -3.36 -6.37
CA GLU A 71 -14.55 -2.74 -6.74
C GLU A 71 -15.60 -2.84 -5.64
N ILE A 72 -15.65 -3.97 -4.91
CA ILE A 72 -16.61 -4.14 -3.82
C ILE A 72 -16.26 -3.23 -2.65
N LEU A 73 -14.98 -3.12 -2.32
CA LEU A 73 -14.51 -2.20 -1.29
C LEU A 73 -14.87 -0.76 -1.65
N LYS A 74 -14.64 -0.35 -2.89
CA LYS A 74 -14.97 1.01 -3.35
C LYS A 74 -16.46 1.29 -3.21
N LYS A 75 -17.32 0.33 -3.57
CA LYS A 75 -18.76 0.47 -3.40
C LYS A 75 -19.14 0.66 -1.94
N ASP A 76 -18.57 -0.14 -1.06
CA ASP A 76 -18.85 -0.06 0.37
C ASP A 76 -18.40 1.29 0.93
N VAL A 77 -17.24 1.81 0.51
CA VAL A 77 -16.77 3.13 0.93
C VAL A 77 -17.75 4.22 0.51
N THR A 78 -18.25 4.14 -0.72
CA THR A 78 -19.24 5.11 -1.24
C THR A 78 -20.56 5.01 -0.49
N MET A 79 -21.03 3.80 -0.22
CA MET A 79 -22.34 3.58 0.41
C MET A 79 -22.34 3.86 1.91
N LEU A 80 -21.29 3.48 2.61
CA LEU A 80 -21.23 3.57 4.08
C LEU A 80 -20.56 4.84 4.57
N GLY A 81 -19.77 5.50 3.72
CA GLY A 81 -19.03 6.70 4.08
C GLY A 81 -17.61 6.40 4.54
N LYS A 82 -16.69 7.30 4.21
CA LYS A 82 -15.26 7.16 4.49
C LYS A 82 -14.96 7.05 5.99
N GLU A 83 -15.76 7.67 6.81
CA GLU A 83 -15.62 7.67 8.27
C GLU A 83 -15.81 6.27 8.88
N ASN A 84 -16.38 5.34 8.13
CA ASN A 84 -16.59 3.96 8.58
C ASN A 84 -15.46 3.03 8.14
N PHE A 85 -14.36 3.58 7.62
CA PHE A 85 -13.20 2.80 7.15
C PHE A 85 -11.93 3.31 7.80
N LYS A 86 -11.09 2.38 8.26
CA LYS A 86 -9.78 2.68 8.82
C LYS A 86 -8.72 2.26 7.81
N ARG A 87 -7.77 3.14 7.54
CA ARG A 87 -6.66 2.89 6.63
C ARG A 87 -5.36 2.88 7.41
N GLU A 88 -4.67 1.75 7.43
CA GLU A 88 -3.42 1.58 8.15
C GLU A 88 -2.29 1.20 7.21
N ILE A 89 -1.15 1.83 7.39
CA ILE A 89 0.09 1.46 6.71
C ILE A 89 0.75 0.35 7.52
N LEU A 90 0.97 -0.80 6.89
CA LEU A 90 1.64 -1.94 7.51
C LEU A 90 3.15 -1.88 7.30
N HIS A 91 3.58 -1.48 6.10
CA HIS A 91 5.00 -1.39 5.74
C HIS A 91 5.24 -0.18 4.85
N LEU A 92 6.28 0.58 5.15
CA LEU A 92 6.81 1.59 4.24
C LEU A 92 7.92 0.93 3.41
N CYS A 93 7.88 1.11 2.11
CA CYS A 93 8.73 0.40 1.17
C CYS A 93 9.59 1.37 0.36
N LYS A 94 10.85 1.01 0.11
CA LYS A 94 11.79 1.87 -0.62
C LYS A 94 11.80 1.63 -2.12
N SER A 95 11.14 0.56 -2.60
CA SER A 95 11.09 0.24 -4.02
C SER A 95 9.78 -0.47 -4.38
N LYS A 96 9.48 -0.50 -5.68
CA LYS A 96 8.31 -1.23 -6.20
C LYS A 96 8.39 -2.72 -5.88
N GLY A 97 9.58 -3.31 -6.06
CA GLY A 97 9.79 -4.73 -5.81
C GLY A 97 9.60 -5.09 -4.34
N GLU A 98 10.12 -4.26 -3.44
CA GLU A 98 9.95 -4.43 -2.01
C GLU A 98 8.46 -4.35 -1.61
N CYS A 99 7.74 -3.36 -2.15
CA CYS A 99 6.29 -3.25 -1.94
C CYS A 99 5.54 -4.49 -2.41
N GLY A 100 5.86 -4.97 -3.60
CA GLY A 100 5.22 -6.17 -4.16
C GLY A 100 5.45 -7.39 -3.30
N TYR A 101 6.68 -7.58 -2.83
CA TYR A 101 7.02 -8.70 -1.96
C TYR A 101 6.26 -8.63 -0.63
N LEU A 102 6.29 -7.48 0.03
CA LEU A 102 5.65 -7.32 1.34
C LEU A 102 4.12 -7.39 1.24
N GLU A 103 3.55 -6.89 0.16
CA GLU A 103 2.12 -7.05 -0.10
C GLU A 103 1.74 -8.52 -0.22
N ALA A 104 2.44 -9.28 -1.08
CA ALA A 104 2.17 -10.70 -1.27
C ALA A 104 2.37 -11.48 0.03
N LYS A 105 3.43 -11.17 0.77
CA LYS A 105 3.73 -11.81 2.05
C LYS A 105 2.59 -11.62 3.04
N GLU A 106 2.10 -10.38 3.21
CA GLU A 106 0.99 -10.09 4.10
C GLU A 106 -0.29 -10.82 3.65
N GLN A 107 -0.55 -10.83 2.35
CA GLN A 107 -1.73 -11.50 1.81
C GLN A 107 -1.69 -13.00 2.05
N PHE A 108 -0.55 -13.65 1.87
CA PHE A 108 -0.40 -15.09 2.12
C PHE A 108 -0.46 -15.43 3.61
N VAL A 109 0.25 -14.67 4.43
CA VAL A 109 0.28 -14.91 5.89
C VAL A 109 -1.12 -14.77 6.49
N ARG A 110 -1.90 -13.82 6.01
CA ARG A 110 -3.25 -13.58 6.50
C ARG A 110 -4.30 -14.48 5.86
N GLY A 111 -3.93 -15.24 4.82
CA GLY A 111 -4.86 -16.13 4.12
C GLY A 111 -6.03 -15.39 3.48
N VAL A 112 -5.75 -14.26 2.84
CA VAL A 112 -6.82 -13.37 2.34
C VAL A 112 -7.73 -14.02 1.31
N LEU A 113 -7.25 -15.04 0.58
CA LEU A 113 -8.07 -15.76 -0.41
C LEU A 113 -8.84 -16.91 0.20
N GLU A 114 -8.55 -17.27 1.45
CA GLU A 114 -9.16 -18.40 2.15
C GLU A 114 -10.22 -17.96 3.15
N SER A 115 -10.52 -16.66 3.21
CA SER A 115 -11.41 -16.11 4.23
C SER A 115 -12.38 -15.11 3.64
N ASP A 116 -13.63 -15.16 4.04
CA ASP A 116 -14.65 -14.18 3.68
C ASP A 116 -14.46 -12.85 4.40
N ASP A 117 -13.52 -12.79 5.35
CA ASP A 117 -13.22 -11.56 6.09
C ASP A 117 -12.38 -10.57 5.28
N TYR A 118 -11.97 -10.93 4.07
CA TYR A 118 -11.17 -10.09 3.20
C TYR A 118 -11.88 -9.83 1.87
N TYR A 119 -11.72 -8.60 1.37
CA TYR A 119 -12.19 -8.23 0.03
C TYR A 119 -11.31 -8.80 -1.08
N ASN A 120 -10.10 -9.22 -0.76
CA ASN A 120 -9.12 -9.68 -1.74
C ASN A 120 -9.62 -10.90 -2.52
N THR A 121 -9.46 -10.87 -3.85
CA THR A 121 -9.87 -11.97 -4.74
C THR A 121 -8.73 -12.59 -5.51
N TRP A 122 -7.53 -12.01 -5.45
CA TRP A 122 -6.35 -12.54 -6.14
C TRP A 122 -5.08 -12.00 -5.48
N ILE A 123 -3.97 -12.72 -5.70
CA ILE A 123 -2.65 -12.30 -5.23
C ILE A 123 -1.71 -12.35 -6.42
N MET A 124 -1.03 -11.24 -6.72
CA MET A 124 0.00 -11.19 -7.74
C MET A 124 1.36 -11.41 -7.08
N CYS A 125 2.09 -12.44 -7.51
CA CYS A 125 3.38 -12.78 -6.93
C CYS A 125 4.40 -13.07 -8.03
N ARG A 126 5.10 -12.02 -8.49
CA ARG A 126 6.22 -12.16 -9.43
C ARG A 126 7.41 -11.41 -8.86
N ILE A 127 8.13 -12.07 -7.95
CA ILE A 127 9.13 -11.42 -7.13
C ILE A 127 10.45 -12.16 -7.21
N ARG A 128 11.54 -11.41 -7.35
CA ARG A 128 12.91 -11.93 -7.32
C ARG A 128 13.59 -11.51 -6.02
N ASN A 129 14.62 -12.26 -5.61
CA ASN A 129 15.36 -11.92 -4.40
C ASN A 129 16.02 -10.54 -4.47
N THR A 130 16.36 -10.05 -5.67
CA THR A 130 16.92 -8.72 -5.86
C THR A 130 15.94 -7.61 -5.48
N HIS A 131 14.62 -7.89 -5.56
CA HIS A 131 13.59 -6.91 -5.18
C HIS A 131 13.56 -6.64 -3.67
N ILE A 132 14.05 -7.58 -2.87
CA ILE A 132 13.98 -7.50 -1.41
C ILE A 132 15.36 -7.40 -0.76
N LYS A 133 16.38 -7.09 -1.55
CA LYS A 133 17.77 -7.05 -1.05
C LYS A 133 17.94 -6.04 0.08
N ASP A 134 17.43 -4.84 -0.09
CA ASP A 134 17.49 -3.80 0.93
C ASP A 134 16.67 -4.18 2.18
N TYR A 135 15.49 -4.76 1.98
CA TYR A 135 14.66 -5.25 3.07
C TYR A 135 15.40 -6.34 3.88
N ASN A 136 16.02 -7.30 3.19
CA ASN A 136 16.80 -8.35 3.86
C ASN A 136 17.94 -7.77 4.69
N ALA A 137 18.63 -6.75 4.18
CA ALA A 137 19.69 -6.09 4.93
C ALA A 137 19.16 -5.41 6.19
N ARG A 138 17.99 -4.76 6.11
CA ARG A 138 17.36 -4.13 7.28
C ARG A 138 16.96 -5.14 8.35
N ILE A 139 16.40 -6.30 7.93
CA ILE A 139 16.00 -7.38 8.86
C ILE A 139 17.22 -7.93 9.58
N SER A 140 18.28 -8.23 8.83
CA SER A 140 19.52 -8.78 9.40
C SER A 140 20.09 -7.85 10.48
N GLY A 141 20.13 -6.55 10.20
CA GLY A 141 20.57 -5.56 11.17
C GLY A 141 19.72 -5.54 12.43
N LYS A 142 18.42 -5.75 12.32
CA LYS A 142 17.52 -5.81 13.48
C LYS A 142 17.72 -7.06 14.32
N LEU A 143 18.03 -8.19 13.67
CA LEU A 143 18.23 -9.45 14.37
C LEU A 143 19.58 -9.51 15.08
N GLU A 144 20.58 -8.81 14.58
CA GLU A 144 21.92 -8.75 15.14
C GLU A 144 22.03 -7.73 16.29
N GLY A 145 21.08 -6.83 16.37
CA GLY A 145 21.04 -5.82 17.42
C GLY A 145 20.28 -6.29 18.65
#